data_a7a3c89dbed217f3c4a593b31e579316
#
_entry.id   a7a3c89dbed217f3c4a593b31e579316
#
_cell.length_a   1.000
_cell.length_b   1.000
_cell.length_c   1.000
_cell.angle_alpha   90.00
_cell.angle_beta   90.00
_cell.angle_gamma   90.00
#
_symmetry.space_group_name_H-M   'P 1'
#
loop_
_entity.id
_entity.type
_entity.pdbx_description
1 polymer ?
#
loop_
_entity_poly.entity_id
_entity_poly.type
_entity_poly.pdbx_seq_one_letter_code
_entity_poly.pdbx_strand_id
1 'polypeptide(L)'
;MKTLLRSALLALAPAIALLTLAPQAAASTLNQNVSWTIDRAGTTTKYRVVAYGDSIYAGYNGSTTNAAKFSAPTVDAEYLSALWNADIESVRRAKSGAVASDIYNNKIVAERSYMQHASTRAVTFEMCGNDGLQARTAFKKQTGTCDYSGMDAAVASCKQYVGLAMEYINTYAYSGVKVKVISNLHYPGYNADNTQSTCKDASTGATVNLRDKFLPKLAAMNYWMCEHARNKGFQCADS
;
A
#
# COMPACT_ATOMS: atom_id res chain seq x y z
N MET A 1 -10.86 -79.92 -29.57
CA MET A 1 -11.61 -78.68 -29.32
C MET A 1 -10.74 -77.82 -28.38
N LYS A 2 -10.11 -76.78 -28.95
CA LYS A 2 -9.20 -75.88 -28.21
C LYS A 2 -9.92 -74.52 -28.04
N THR A 3 -10.21 -74.16 -26.81
CA THR A 3 -10.85 -72.91 -26.47
C THR A 3 -9.78 -71.86 -26.13
N LEU A 4 -9.69 -70.79 -26.93
CA LEU A 4 -8.80 -69.65 -26.74
C LEU A 4 -9.43 -68.68 -25.76
N LEU A 5 -8.79 -68.49 -24.59
CA LEU A 5 -9.05 -67.33 -23.73
C LEU A 5 -8.31 -66.12 -24.25
N ARG A 6 -9.02 -65.08 -24.62
CA ARG A 6 -8.47 -63.74 -24.92
C ARG A 6 -8.48 -62.92 -23.62
N SER A 7 -7.30 -62.62 -23.10
CA SER A 7 -7.12 -61.66 -22.01
C SER A 7 -7.14 -60.24 -22.58
N ALA A 8 -8.10 -59.44 -22.14
CA ALA A 8 -8.13 -58.01 -22.46
C ALA A 8 -7.32 -57.25 -21.41
N LEU A 9 -6.19 -56.68 -21.83
CA LEU A 9 -5.45 -55.69 -21.01
C LEU A 9 -6.15 -54.34 -21.12
N LEU A 10 -6.75 -53.88 -20.03
CA LEU A 10 -7.18 -52.49 -19.87
C LEU A 10 -5.93 -51.66 -19.55
N ALA A 11 -5.51 -50.82 -20.47
CA ALA A 11 -4.51 -49.79 -20.24
C ALA A 11 -5.16 -48.61 -19.49
N LEU A 12 -4.87 -48.45 -18.20
CA LEU A 12 -5.15 -47.24 -17.46
C LEU A 12 -4.13 -46.17 -17.88
N ALA A 13 -4.56 -45.19 -18.64
CA ALA A 13 -3.75 -43.98 -18.87
C ALA A 13 -3.86 -43.03 -17.67
N PRO A 14 -2.76 -42.58 -17.05
CA PRO A 14 -2.83 -41.56 -16.03
C PRO A 14 -3.25 -40.23 -16.63
N ALA A 15 -4.38 -39.70 -16.21
CA ALA A 15 -4.78 -38.34 -16.52
C ALA A 15 -3.83 -37.38 -15.76
N ILE A 16 -2.84 -36.82 -16.45
CA ILE A 16 -2.03 -35.74 -15.97
C ILE A 16 -2.93 -34.49 -15.95
N ALA A 17 -3.45 -34.14 -14.78
CA ALA A 17 -4.10 -32.87 -14.58
C ALA A 17 -3.05 -31.77 -14.72
N LEU A 18 -3.00 -31.11 -15.88
CA LEU A 18 -2.30 -29.85 -16.04
C LEU A 18 -2.99 -28.83 -15.13
N LEU A 19 -2.42 -28.62 -13.95
CA LEU A 19 -2.69 -27.43 -13.16
C LEU A 19 -2.17 -26.23 -13.98
N THR A 20 -3.05 -25.60 -14.73
CA THR A 20 -2.78 -24.27 -15.27
C THR A 20 -2.67 -23.33 -14.10
N LEU A 21 -1.42 -23.05 -13.67
CA LEU A 21 -1.11 -21.91 -12.84
C LEU A 21 -1.64 -20.69 -13.61
N ALA A 22 -2.74 -20.11 -13.13
CA ALA A 22 -3.18 -18.82 -13.61
C ALA A 22 -1.97 -17.87 -13.54
N PRO A 23 -1.61 -17.15 -14.60
CA PRO A 23 -0.50 -16.23 -14.54
C PRO A 23 -0.81 -15.23 -13.43
N GLN A 24 0.05 -15.21 -12.40
CA GLN A 24 0.03 -14.12 -11.44
C GLN A 24 0.22 -12.85 -12.27
N ALA A 25 -0.80 -12.02 -12.31
CA ALA A 25 -0.73 -10.75 -13.02
C ALA A 25 0.46 -9.99 -12.45
N ALA A 26 1.53 -9.88 -13.25
CA ALA A 26 2.67 -9.08 -12.90
C ALA A 26 2.14 -7.67 -12.62
N ALA A 27 2.33 -7.17 -11.41
CA ALA A 27 1.94 -5.81 -11.05
C ALA A 27 2.53 -4.87 -12.11
N SER A 28 1.67 -4.19 -12.85
CA SER A 28 2.11 -3.27 -13.89
C SER A 28 3.07 -2.27 -13.26
N THR A 29 4.32 -2.26 -13.72
CA THR A 29 5.31 -1.25 -13.31
C THR A 29 5.03 0.10 -13.97
N LEU A 30 4.06 0.14 -14.86
CA LEU A 30 3.65 1.34 -15.58
C LEU A 30 3.10 2.38 -14.60
N ASN A 31 3.65 3.57 -14.68
CA ASN A 31 3.20 4.78 -13.97
C ASN A 31 3.41 4.83 -12.45
N GLN A 32 4.15 3.90 -11.85
CA GLN A 32 4.48 4.00 -10.41
C GLN A 32 5.44 5.15 -10.12
N ASN A 33 6.39 5.39 -11.03
CA ASN A 33 7.40 6.44 -10.92
C ASN A 33 7.30 7.36 -12.14
N VAL A 34 6.46 8.38 -12.06
CA VAL A 34 6.17 9.31 -13.15
C VAL A 34 6.16 10.74 -12.67
N SER A 35 6.44 11.65 -13.60
CA SER A 35 6.22 13.08 -13.40
C SER A 35 5.35 13.60 -14.54
N TRP A 36 4.45 14.50 -14.22
CA TRP A 36 3.65 15.24 -15.21
C TRP A 36 3.39 16.65 -14.71
N THR A 37 3.12 17.55 -15.62
CA THR A 37 2.79 18.95 -15.29
C THR A 37 1.28 19.14 -15.34
N ILE A 38 0.78 19.83 -14.34
CA ILE A 38 -0.56 20.41 -14.32
C ILE A 38 -0.38 21.87 -14.67
N ASP A 39 -0.72 22.23 -15.89
CA ASP A 39 -0.59 23.58 -16.41
C ASP A 39 -1.75 24.46 -15.94
N ARG A 40 -1.42 25.68 -15.53
CA ARG A 40 -2.41 26.69 -15.13
C ARG A 40 -2.29 27.92 -16.00
N ALA A 41 -3.36 28.23 -16.69
CA ALA A 41 -3.42 29.39 -17.57
C ALA A 41 -3.12 30.70 -16.80
N GLY A 42 -2.31 31.55 -17.41
CA GLY A 42 -2.01 32.88 -16.90
C GLY A 42 -0.94 32.95 -15.80
N THR A 43 -0.22 31.89 -15.54
CA THR A 43 0.92 31.90 -14.61
C THR A 43 2.24 31.46 -15.27
N THR A 44 3.34 31.95 -14.72
CA THR A 44 4.70 31.48 -15.02
C THR A 44 5.35 30.82 -13.81
N THR A 45 4.63 30.81 -12.68
CA THR A 45 5.12 30.21 -11.44
C THR A 45 5.04 28.69 -11.54
N LYS A 46 6.18 28.02 -11.23
CA LYS A 46 6.27 26.56 -11.28
C LYS A 46 6.68 26.02 -9.92
N TYR A 47 5.89 25.10 -9.40
CA TYR A 47 6.18 24.39 -8.16
C TYR A 47 6.18 22.87 -8.39
N ARG A 48 6.69 22.15 -7.40
CA ARG A 48 6.73 20.69 -7.41
C ARG A 48 5.99 20.14 -6.19
N VAL A 49 5.22 19.08 -6.43
CA VAL A 49 4.62 18.22 -5.40
C VAL A 49 5.24 16.84 -5.53
N VAL A 50 5.80 16.30 -4.46
CA VAL A 50 6.43 14.97 -4.44
C VAL A 50 5.59 14.03 -3.60
N ALA A 51 5.25 12.87 -4.15
CA ALA A 51 4.42 11.87 -3.50
C ALA A 51 5.15 10.51 -3.44
N TYR A 52 5.34 9.99 -2.24
CA TYR A 52 5.93 8.67 -1.99
C TYR A 52 4.86 7.71 -1.48
N GLY A 53 4.79 6.50 -2.01
CA GLY A 53 3.79 5.57 -1.53
C GLY A 53 3.82 4.18 -2.17
N ASP A 54 2.81 3.41 -1.89
CA ASP A 54 2.64 2.07 -2.45
C ASP A 54 1.69 2.05 -3.67
N SER A 55 0.89 1.00 -3.79
CA SER A 55 -0.04 0.83 -4.90
C SER A 55 -1.19 1.85 -4.90
N ILE A 56 -1.59 2.35 -3.75
CA ILE A 56 -2.67 3.34 -3.65
C ILE A 56 -2.21 4.65 -4.27
N TYR A 57 -1.02 5.11 -3.92
CA TYR A 57 -0.42 6.30 -4.54
C TYR A 57 -0.06 6.08 -6.01
N ALA A 58 0.24 4.84 -6.42
CA ALA A 58 0.40 4.50 -7.83
C ALA A 58 -0.91 4.56 -8.62
N GLY A 59 -2.06 4.71 -7.96
CA GLY A 59 -3.37 4.73 -8.59
C GLY A 59 -3.94 3.34 -8.87
N TYR A 60 -3.62 2.37 -8.00
CA TYR A 60 -4.19 1.04 -8.10
C TYR A 60 -5.70 1.07 -7.83
N ASN A 61 -6.47 0.53 -8.75
CA ASN A 61 -7.93 0.49 -8.69
C ASN A 61 -8.51 -0.93 -8.80
N GLY A 62 -7.73 -1.93 -8.42
CA GLY A 62 -8.11 -3.34 -8.57
C GLY A 62 -7.70 -3.93 -9.93
N SER A 63 -7.14 -3.14 -10.85
CA SER A 63 -6.65 -3.59 -12.15
C SER A 63 -5.17 -3.22 -12.32
N THR A 64 -4.37 -4.17 -12.77
CA THR A 64 -2.94 -3.96 -13.05
C THR A 64 -2.68 -3.03 -14.24
N THR A 65 -3.70 -2.78 -15.08
CA THR A 65 -3.57 -2.01 -16.32
C THR A 65 -3.75 -0.51 -16.15
N ASN A 66 -4.34 -0.08 -15.04
CA ASN A 66 -4.63 1.32 -14.79
C ASN A 66 -3.99 1.80 -13.49
N ALA A 67 -2.66 1.74 -13.41
CA ALA A 67 -1.95 2.63 -12.50
C ALA A 67 -2.22 4.06 -13.01
N ALA A 68 -3.30 4.62 -12.53
CA ALA A 68 -3.92 5.72 -13.20
C ALA A 68 -3.11 7.01 -13.05
N LYS A 69 -3.18 7.84 -14.08
CA LYS A 69 -2.87 9.25 -13.96
C LYS A 69 -3.69 9.87 -12.79
N PHE A 70 -4.91 9.40 -12.58
CA PHE A 70 -5.79 9.83 -11.49
C PHE A 70 -5.58 8.95 -10.24
N SER A 71 -4.80 9.45 -9.32
CA SER A 71 -4.59 8.90 -7.97
C SER A 71 -4.60 10.06 -6.98
N ALA A 72 -4.62 9.79 -5.68
CA ALA A 72 -4.62 10.83 -4.67
C ALA A 72 -3.53 11.91 -4.92
N PRO A 73 -2.26 11.57 -5.21
CA PRO A 73 -1.24 12.55 -5.54
C PRO A 73 -1.56 13.46 -6.73
N THR A 74 -2.34 12.98 -7.71
CA THR A 74 -2.75 13.82 -8.84
C THR A 74 -3.80 14.83 -8.40
N VAL A 75 -4.80 14.36 -7.66
CA VAL A 75 -5.87 15.23 -7.13
C VAL A 75 -5.30 16.30 -6.21
N ASP A 76 -4.38 15.92 -5.34
CA ASP A 76 -3.66 16.87 -4.47
C ASP A 76 -2.91 17.93 -5.30
N ALA A 77 -2.21 17.52 -6.35
CA ALA A 77 -1.47 18.44 -7.21
C ALA A 77 -2.40 19.37 -8.00
N GLU A 78 -3.55 18.89 -8.48
CA GLU A 78 -4.56 19.72 -9.14
C GLU A 78 -5.15 20.76 -8.18
N TYR A 79 -5.49 20.33 -6.96
CA TYR A 79 -5.98 21.23 -5.91
C TYR A 79 -4.94 22.32 -5.57
N LEU A 80 -3.68 21.92 -5.35
CA LEU A 80 -2.60 22.84 -5.03
C LEU A 80 -2.27 23.79 -6.19
N SER A 81 -2.40 23.34 -7.44
CA SER A 81 -2.27 24.20 -8.63
C SER A 81 -3.32 25.32 -8.60
N ALA A 82 -4.55 24.98 -8.27
CA ALA A 82 -5.62 25.96 -8.13
C ALA A 82 -5.38 26.92 -6.97
N LEU A 83 -5.02 26.38 -5.80
CA LEU A 83 -4.82 27.14 -4.57
C LEU A 83 -3.65 28.13 -4.67
N TRP A 84 -2.54 27.72 -5.30
CA TRP A 84 -1.32 28.52 -5.41
C TRP A 84 -1.24 29.35 -6.69
N ASN A 85 -2.18 29.19 -7.59
CA ASN A 85 -2.16 29.77 -8.92
C ASN A 85 -0.82 29.55 -9.63
N ALA A 86 -0.40 28.29 -9.72
CA ALA A 86 0.90 27.87 -10.22
C ALA A 86 0.80 26.60 -11.07
N ASP A 87 1.72 26.47 -12.02
CA ASP A 87 1.97 25.16 -12.65
C ASP A 87 2.55 24.21 -11.61
N ILE A 88 2.05 22.99 -11.56
CA ILE A 88 2.55 21.98 -10.64
C ILE A 88 3.19 20.81 -11.40
N GLU A 89 4.46 20.58 -11.17
CA GLU A 89 5.09 19.32 -11.50
C GLU A 89 4.75 18.29 -10.40
N SER A 90 3.85 17.38 -10.71
CA SER A 90 3.48 16.26 -9.83
C SER A 90 4.46 15.12 -10.04
N VAL A 91 5.24 14.82 -9.01
CA VAL A 91 6.29 13.78 -9.03
C VAL A 91 5.85 12.63 -8.14
N ARG A 92 5.45 11.53 -8.75
CA ARG A 92 5.03 10.33 -8.06
C ARG A 92 6.15 9.29 -8.03
N ARG A 93 6.47 8.81 -6.83
CA ARG A 93 7.52 7.84 -6.53
C ARG A 93 6.93 6.69 -5.71
N ALA A 94 6.15 5.85 -6.37
CA ALA A 94 5.41 4.76 -5.72
C ALA A 94 5.99 3.39 -6.08
N LYS A 95 5.66 2.39 -5.24
CA LYS A 95 6.02 0.98 -5.48
C LYS A 95 4.89 0.08 -4.97
N SER A 96 4.13 -0.50 -5.89
CA SER A 96 3.06 -1.47 -5.54
C SER A 96 3.61 -2.63 -4.73
N GLY A 97 2.90 -3.03 -3.68
CA GLY A 97 3.29 -4.12 -2.79
C GLY A 97 4.37 -3.76 -1.77
N ALA A 98 4.89 -2.52 -1.77
CA ALA A 98 5.91 -2.11 -0.83
C ALA A 98 5.34 -2.00 0.60
N VAL A 99 6.08 -2.53 1.56
CA VAL A 99 5.83 -2.34 3.00
C VAL A 99 6.45 -1.04 3.49
N ALA A 100 6.14 -0.63 4.71
CA ALA A 100 6.60 0.65 5.26
C ALA A 100 8.14 0.82 5.22
N SER A 101 8.90 -0.23 5.54
CA SER A 101 10.36 -0.21 5.44
C SER A 101 10.87 0.04 4.01
N ASP A 102 10.20 -0.54 3.01
CA ASP A 102 10.55 -0.34 1.60
C ASP A 102 10.27 1.11 1.16
N ILE A 103 9.11 1.67 1.53
CA ILE A 103 8.79 3.06 1.19
C ILE A 103 9.79 4.01 1.86
N TYR A 104 10.11 3.78 3.12
CA TYR A 104 11.11 4.60 3.81
C TYR A 104 12.49 4.51 3.13
N ASN A 105 13.06 3.31 3.03
CA ASN A 105 14.44 3.14 2.58
C ASN A 105 14.62 3.37 1.08
N ASN A 106 13.74 2.79 0.25
CA ASN A 106 13.92 2.72 -1.19
C ASN A 106 13.21 3.84 -1.96
N LYS A 107 12.30 4.60 -1.28
CA LYS A 107 11.63 5.74 -1.89
C LYS A 107 12.02 7.05 -1.20
N ILE A 108 11.72 7.23 0.08
CA ILE A 108 11.95 8.50 0.76
C ILE A 108 13.46 8.80 0.89
N VAL A 109 14.24 7.83 1.39
CA VAL A 109 15.69 8.01 1.61
C VAL A 109 16.46 7.96 0.30
N ALA A 110 16.29 6.89 -0.48
CA ALA A 110 17.08 6.68 -1.70
C ALA A 110 16.76 7.73 -2.79
N GLU A 111 15.54 8.21 -2.84
CA GLU A 111 15.08 9.14 -3.87
C GLU A 111 14.86 10.57 -3.31
N ARG A 112 15.55 10.93 -2.23
CA ARG A 112 15.43 12.22 -1.54
C ARG A 112 15.64 13.44 -2.45
N SER A 113 16.41 13.31 -3.51
CA SER A 113 16.68 14.41 -4.46
C SER A 113 15.40 15.04 -5.02
N TYR A 114 14.32 14.29 -5.13
CA TYR A 114 13.04 14.83 -5.58
C TYR A 114 12.46 15.84 -4.59
N MET A 115 12.45 15.53 -3.28
CA MET A 115 11.95 16.45 -2.26
C MET A 115 12.93 17.59 -1.92
N GLN A 116 14.20 17.45 -2.26
CA GLN A 116 15.23 18.49 -2.08
C GLN A 116 15.26 19.53 -3.20
N HIS A 117 14.54 19.30 -4.29
CA HIS A 117 14.54 20.21 -5.43
C HIS A 117 13.96 21.58 -5.05
N ALA A 118 14.59 22.66 -5.53
CA ALA A 118 14.29 24.04 -5.13
C ALA A 118 12.85 24.50 -5.44
N SER A 119 12.16 23.86 -6.39
CA SER A 119 10.74 24.13 -6.68
C SER A 119 9.76 23.36 -5.79
N THR A 120 10.20 22.40 -4.97
CA THR A 120 9.31 21.57 -4.14
C THR A 120 8.62 22.43 -3.09
N ARG A 121 7.29 22.33 -3.03
CA ARG A 121 6.45 23.05 -2.06
C ARG A 121 5.58 22.13 -1.24
N ALA A 122 5.34 20.91 -1.71
CA ALA A 122 4.63 19.91 -0.96
C ALA A 122 5.32 18.54 -1.05
N VAL A 123 5.26 17.79 0.06
CA VAL A 123 5.65 16.39 0.13
C VAL A 123 4.51 15.62 0.78
N THR A 124 4.02 14.60 0.10
CA THR A 124 2.99 13.71 0.63
C THR A 124 3.50 12.27 0.61
N PHE A 125 3.05 11.46 1.55
CA PHE A 125 3.37 10.05 1.55
C PHE A 125 2.27 9.19 2.17
N GLU A 126 2.24 7.95 1.76
CA GLU A 126 1.38 6.89 2.27
C GLU A 126 2.22 5.60 2.39
N MET A 127 2.04 4.84 3.47
CA MET A 127 2.71 3.56 3.71
C MET A 127 1.93 2.73 4.72
N CYS A 128 2.33 1.49 4.93
CA CYS A 128 1.79 0.52 5.89
C CYS A 128 0.62 -0.33 5.40
N GLY A 129 -0.03 0.02 4.28
CA GLY A 129 -1.12 -0.80 3.75
C GLY A 129 -0.71 -2.25 3.54
N ASN A 130 0.46 -2.47 2.95
CA ASN A 130 0.97 -3.82 2.67
C ASN A 130 1.47 -4.56 3.92
N ASP A 131 1.95 -3.87 4.95
CA ASP A 131 2.29 -4.49 6.25
C ASP A 131 1.03 -5.16 6.84
N GLY A 132 -0.08 -4.43 6.88
CA GLY A 132 -1.37 -4.94 7.34
C GLY A 132 -1.90 -6.07 6.45
N LEU A 133 -1.85 -5.93 5.12
CA LEU A 133 -2.32 -6.94 4.18
C LEU A 133 -1.53 -8.25 4.26
N GLN A 134 -0.22 -8.20 4.45
CA GLN A 134 0.62 -9.38 4.62
C GLN A 134 0.31 -10.08 5.95
N ALA A 135 0.22 -9.34 7.06
CA ALA A 135 -0.15 -9.87 8.36
C ALA A 135 -1.55 -10.51 8.35
N ARG A 136 -2.51 -9.85 7.71
CA ARG A 136 -3.87 -10.38 7.50
C ARG A 136 -3.86 -11.68 6.70
N THR A 137 -3.09 -11.74 5.62
CA THR A 137 -2.99 -12.93 4.77
C THR A 137 -2.36 -14.10 5.53
N ALA A 138 -1.34 -13.84 6.32
CA ALA A 138 -0.71 -14.84 7.18
C ALA A 138 -1.69 -15.34 8.26
N PHE A 139 -2.41 -14.45 8.91
CA PHE A 139 -3.40 -14.80 9.94
C PHE A 139 -4.52 -15.68 9.38
N LYS A 140 -5.04 -15.38 8.19
CA LYS A 140 -6.10 -16.18 7.54
C LYS A 140 -5.72 -17.64 7.27
N LYS A 141 -4.43 -17.95 7.22
CA LYS A 141 -3.90 -19.31 6.98
C LYS A 141 -3.64 -20.08 8.26
N GLN A 142 -3.80 -19.47 9.43
CA GLN A 142 -3.53 -20.13 10.71
C GLN A 142 -4.58 -21.19 11.02
N THR A 143 -4.12 -22.29 11.60
CA THR A 143 -4.92 -23.38 12.17
C THR A 143 -4.51 -23.60 13.63
N GLY A 144 -5.29 -24.34 14.39
CA GLY A 144 -5.00 -24.55 15.81
C GLY A 144 -5.28 -23.29 16.64
N THR A 145 -4.31 -22.84 17.42
CA THR A 145 -4.43 -21.62 18.23
C THR A 145 -4.07 -20.39 17.41
N CYS A 146 -4.89 -19.32 17.52
CA CYS A 146 -4.61 -18.07 16.83
C CYS A 146 -3.38 -17.36 17.44
N ASP A 147 -2.46 -16.97 16.57
CA ASP A 147 -1.30 -16.13 16.90
C ASP A 147 -1.50 -14.73 16.31
N TYR A 148 -1.57 -13.74 17.18
CA TYR A 148 -1.77 -12.34 16.82
C TYR A 148 -0.45 -11.55 16.65
N SER A 149 0.70 -12.19 16.94
CA SER A 149 2.02 -11.52 16.94
C SER A 149 2.36 -10.86 15.60
N GLY A 150 1.97 -11.48 14.48
CA GLY A 150 2.18 -10.90 13.16
C GLY A 150 1.44 -9.60 12.91
N MET A 151 0.21 -9.47 13.48
CA MET A 151 -0.55 -8.21 13.42
C MET A 151 0.13 -7.13 14.25
N ASP A 152 0.61 -7.49 15.44
CA ASP A 152 1.27 -6.56 16.34
C ASP A 152 2.61 -6.09 15.77
N ALA A 153 3.35 -7.00 15.15
CA ALA A 153 4.58 -6.67 14.45
C ALA A 153 4.35 -5.71 13.25
N ALA A 154 3.28 -5.90 12.48
CA ALA A 154 2.92 -4.99 11.40
C ALA A 154 2.61 -3.57 11.91
N VAL A 155 1.86 -3.46 13.01
CA VAL A 155 1.58 -2.16 13.64
C VAL A 155 2.86 -1.52 14.17
N ALA A 156 3.74 -2.27 14.80
CA ALA A 156 5.01 -1.77 15.33
C ALA A 156 5.93 -1.28 14.21
N SER A 157 6.08 -2.07 13.13
CA SER A 157 6.83 -1.71 11.92
C SER A 157 6.30 -0.42 11.30
N CYS A 158 4.98 -0.33 11.13
CA CYS A 158 4.35 0.87 10.61
C CYS A 158 4.68 2.12 11.44
N LYS A 159 4.47 2.06 12.75
CA LYS A 159 4.78 3.18 13.66
C LYS A 159 6.24 3.60 13.57
N GLN A 160 7.14 2.64 13.53
CA GLN A 160 8.57 2.91 13.40
C GLN A 160 8.89 3.68 12.12
N TYR A 161 8.47 3.15 10.96
CA TYR A 161 8.87 3.72 9.67
C TYR A 161 8.10 5.00 9.31
N VAL A 162 6.87 5.17 9.77
CA VAL A 162 6.16 6.45 9.68
C VAL A 162 6.90 7.53 10.49
N GLY A 163 7.31 7.22 11.71
CA GLY A 163 8.10 8.16 12.53
C GLY A 163 9.41 8.56 11.85
N LEU A 164 10.16 7.57 11.37
CA LEU A 164 11.43 7.80 10.65
C LEU A 164 11.21 8.62 9.36
N ALA A 165 10.13 8.34 8.61
CA ALA A 165 9.81 9.07 7.39
C ALA A 165 9.52 10.54 7.66
N MET A 166 8.73 10.85 8.68
CA MET A 166 8.43 12.23 9.05
C MET A 166 9.67 12.99 9.52
N GLU A 167 10.52 12.37 10.32
CA GLU A 167 11.79 12.96 10.77
C GLU A 167 12.73 13.20 9.60
N TYR A 168 12.84 12.24 8.70
CA TYR A 168 13.69 12.35 7.53
C TYR A 168 13.22 13.46 6.57
N ILE A 169 11.91 13.52 6.29
CA ILE A 169 11.33 14.58 5.44
C ILE A 169 11.54 15.94 6.11
N ASN A 170 11.34 16.06 7.42
CA ASN A 170 11.58 17.31 8.16
C ASN A 170 13.03 17.77 8.10
N THR A 171 13.96 16.82 8.09
CA THR A 171 15.40 17.13 8.08
C THR A 171 15.92 17.45 6.68
N TYR A 172 15.46 16.73 5.67
CA TYR A 172 16.09 16.74 4.35
C TYR A 172 15.27 17.34 3.22
N ALA A 173 13.97 17.56 3.38
CA ALA A 173 13.19 18.24 2.36
C ALA A 173 13.70 19.69 2.16
N TYR A 174 13.50 20.22 0.95
CA TYR A 174 13.81 21.61 0.67
C TYR A 174 13.13 22.54 1.68
N SER A 175 13.84 23.53 2.16
CA SER A 175 13.36 24.46 3.19
C SER A 175 12.12 25.27 2.76
N GLY A 176 11.86 25.36 1.47
CA GLY A 176 10.65 25.97 0.92
C GLY A 176 9.41 25.08 0.87
N VAL A 177 9.47 23.84 1.37
CA VAL A 177 8.30 22.95 1.49
C VAL A 177 7.36 23.51 2.55
N LYS A 178 6.14 23.85 2.11
CA LYS A 178 5.10 24.48 2.94
C LYS A 178 4.05 23.47 3.42
N VAL A 179 3.85 22.40 2.67
CA VAL A 179 2.82 21.39 2.92
C VAL A 179 3.47 20.02 3.04
N LYS A 180 3.23 19.34 4.14
CA LYS A 180 3.64 17.96 4.39
C LYS A 180 2.41 17.17 4.81
N VAL A 181 2.13 16.07 4.13
CA VAL A 181 0.91 15.29 4.35
C VAL A 181 1.25 13.80 4.48
N ILE A 182 0.62 13.13 5.42
CA ILE A 182 0.50 11.68 5.43
C ILE A 182 -0.96 11.31 5.17
N SER A 183 -1.20 10.32 4.33
CA SER A 183 -2.52 9.67 4.23
C SER A 183 -2.60 8.52 5.21
N ASN A 184 -3.70 8.42 5.95
CA ASN A 184 -3.99 7.25 6.75
C ASN A 184 -4.52 6.09 5.87
N LEU A 185 -4.87 4.98 6.48
CA LEU A 185 -5.19 3.75 5.77
C LEU A 185 -6.68 3.43 5.83
N HIS A 186 -7.26 3.09 4.69
CA HIS A 186 -8.56 2.44 4.63
C HIS A 186 -8.47 0.93 4.93
N TYR A 187 -9.58 0.30 5.25
CA TYR A 187 -9.65 -1.15 5.48
C TYR A 187 -10.05 -1.87 4.17
N PRO A 188 -9.07 -2.39 3.39
CA PRO A 188 -9.35 -2.89 2.04
C PRO A 188 -10.15 -4.21 2.01
N GLY A 189 -10.27 -4.89 3.12
CA GLY A 189 -10.96 -6.18 3.24
C GLY A 189 -12.21 -6.15 4.10
N TYR A 190 -12.77 -4.98 4.39
CA TYR A 190 -13.82 -4.82 5.40
C TYR A 190 -14.97 -5.83 5.29
N ASN A 191 -15.57 -5.97 4.12
CA ASN A 191 -16.67 -6.93 3.92
C ASN A 191 -16.18 -8.38 3.81
N ALA A 192 -15.05 -8.59 3.14
CA ALA A 192 -14.48 -9.93 2.95
C ALA A 192 -13.97 -10.54 4.25
N ASP A 193 -13.62 -9.72 5.25
CA ASP A 193 -13.12 -10.15 6.54
C ASP A 193 -14.20 -10.29 7.61
N ASN A 194 -15.46 -10.05 7.27
CA ASN A 194 -16.58 -10.42 8.13
C ASN A 194 -16.80 -11.94 8.08
N THR A 195 -15.77 -12.68 8.40
CA THR A 195 -15.72 -14.15 8.36
C THR A 195 -15.00 -14.69 9.59
N GLN A 196 -15.29 -15.94 9.94
CA GLN A 196 -14.63 -16.63 11.04
C GLN A 196 -13.25 -17.14 10.63
N SER A 197 -12.29 -17.08 11.56
CA SER A 197 -10.97 -17.70 11.39
C SER A 197 -11.08 -19.24 11.41
N THR A 198 -10.06 -19.91 10.86
CA THR A 198 -9.87 -21.36 11.05
C THR A 198 -9.12 -21.68 12.35
N CYS A 199 -8.33 -20.75 12.87
CA CYS A 199 -7.72 -20.87 14.20
C CYS A 199 -8.72 -20.51 15.31
N LYS A 200 -8.41 -20.90 16.54
CA LYS A 200 -9.21 -20.67 17.75
C LYS A 200 -8.48 -19.76 18.72
N ASP A 201 -9.19 -18.85 19.31
CA ASP A 201 -8.66 -17.99 20.39
C ASP A 201 -8.25 -18.83 21.59
N ALA A 202 -7.06 -18.62 22.12
CA ALA A 202 -6.49 -19.41 23.21
C ALA A 202 -7.31 -19.31 24.52
N SER A 203 -7.98 -18.19 24.74
CA SER A 203 -8.72 -17.94 25.99
C SER A 203 -10.13 -18.50 25.97
N THR A 204 -10.77 -18.51 24.80
CA THR A 204 -12.18 -18.88 24.66
C THR A 204 -12.39 -20.23 23.96
N GLY A 205 -11.38 -20.74 23.25
CA GLY A 205 -11.50 -21.92 22.39
C GLY A 205 -12.42 -21.73 21.17
N ALA A 206 -12.91 -20.52 20.92
CA ALA A 206 -13.80 -20.19 19.81
C ALA A 206 -13.02 -19.65 18.61
N THR A 207 -13.63 -19.79 17.43
CA THR A 207 -13.15 -19.02 16.25
C THR A 207 -13.36 -17.53 16.47
N VAL A 208 -12.58 -16.70 15.78
CA VAL A 208 -12.66 -15.25 15.90
C VAL A 208 -13.07 -14.64 14.57
N ASN A 209 -13.86 -13.58 14.61
CA ASN A 209 -14.15 -12.79 13.43
C ASN A 209 -12.90 -12.00 13.04
N LEU A 210 -12.45 -12.13 11.80
CA LEU A 210 -11.22 -11.55 11.33
C LEU A 210 -11.26 -10.02 11.37
N ARG A 211 -12.37 -9.43 10.91
CA ARG A 211 -12.57 -7.98 10.93
C ARG A 211 -12.51 -7.41 12.34
N ASP A 212 -13.15 -8.09 13.30
CA ASP A 212 -13.19 -7.64 14.70
C ASP A 212 -11.79 -7.64 15.35
N LYS A 213 -10.85 -8.42 14.81
CA LYS A 213 -9.45 -8.43 15.27
C LYS A 213 -8.57 -7.41 14.55
N PHE A 214 -8.78 -7.16 13.27
CA PHE A 214 -7.96 -6.22 12.50
C PHE A 214 -8.43 -4.76 12.60
N LEU A 215 -9.74 -4.51 12.58
CA LEU A 215 -10.29 -3.15 12.58
C LEU A 215 -9.83 -2.31 13.77
N PRO A 216 -9.85 -2.81 15.02
CA PRO A 216 -9.37 -2.02 16.16
C PRO A 216 -7.88 -1.67 16.06
N LYS A 217 -7.06 -2.57 15.50
CA LYS A 217 -5.62 -2.32 15.32
C LYS A 217 -5.38 -1.26 14.24
N LEU A 218 -6.11 -1.34 13.13
CA LEU A 218 -6.06 -0.32 12.08
C LEU A 218 -6.53 1.05 12.60
N ALA A 219 -7.65 1.09 13.31
CA ALA A 219 -8.18 2.33 13.88
C ALA A 219 -7.18 2.98 14.86
N ALA A 220 -6.60 2.18 15.76
CA ALA A 220 -5.58 2.66 16.71
C ALA A 220 -4.30 3.14 15.98
N MET A 221 -3.92 2.49 14.89
CA MET A 221 -2.78 2.89 14.07
C MET A 221 -3.05 4.19 13.33
N ASN A 222 -4.20 4.33 12.68
CA ASN A 222 -4.60 5.56 12.00
C ASN A 222 -4.68 6.75 12.97
N TYR A 223 -5.28 6.54 14.14
CA TYR A 223 -5.30 7.55 15.18
C TYR A 223 -3.88 7.97 15.57
N TRP A 224 -2.99 7.02 15.84
CA TRP A 224 -1.60 7.31 16.17
C TRP A 224 -0.88 8.04 15.03
N MET A 225 -1.09 7.65 13.77
CA MET A 225 -0.47 8.29 12.61
C MET A 225 -0.85 9.76 12.53
N CYS A 226 -2.13 10.09 12.69
CA CYS A 226 -2.61 11.46 12.61
C CYS A 226 -2.15 12.31 13.81
N GLU A 227 -2.15 11.75 15.02
CA GLU A 227 -1.60 12.44 16.20
C GLU A 227 -0.08 12.69 16.07
N HIS A 228 0.66 11.66 15.60
CA HIS A 228 2.10 11.81 15.37
C HIS A 228 2.40 12.83 14.27
N ALA A 229 1.62 12.81 13.18
CA ALA A 229 1.70 13.77 12.09
C ALA A 229 1.55 15.22 12.60
N ARG A 230 0.51 15.48 13.38
CA ARG A 230 0.27 16.80 14.00
C ARG A 230 1.48 17.26 14.81
N ASN A 231 2.04 16.40 15.65
CA ASN A 231 3.20 16.70 16.49
C ASN A 231 4.48 16.94 15.70
N LYS A 232 4.58 16.43 14.48
CA LYS A 232 5.73 16.60 13.57
C LYS A 232 5.50 17.67 12.49
N GLY A 233 4.39 18.41 12.54
CA GLY A 233 4.05 19.46 11.58
C GLY A 233 3.60 18.94 10.22
N PHE A 234 3.00 17.75 10.19
CA PHE A 234 2.32 17.18 9.03
C PHE A 234 0.81 17.31 9.17
N GLN A 235 0.14 17.45 8.06
CA GLN A 235 -1.29 17.22 7.95
C GLN A 235 -1.54 15.72 7.81
N CYS A 236 -2.68 15.26 8.30
CA CYS A 236 -3.14 13.89 8.10
C CYS A 236 -4.38 13.92 7.21
N ALA A 237 -4.29 13.27 6.06
CA ALA A 237 -5.44 13.06 5.20
C ALA A 237 -6.15 11.78 5.63
N ASP A 238 -7.45 11.88 5.89
CA ASP A 238 -8.30 10.75 6.26
C ASP A 238 -8.88 10.13 4.98
N SER A 239 -8.62 8.83 4.78
CA SER A 239 -8.95 8.09 3.56
C SER A 239 -10.14 7.12 3.74
#